data_59899fbfadf9fe741b9a9636295c21e1
#
_entry.id   59899fbfadf9fe741b9a9636295c21e1
#
_cell.length_a   1.000
_cell.length_b   1.000
_cell.length_c   1.000
_cell.angle_alpha   90.00
_cell.angle_beta   90.00
_cell.angle_gamma   90.00
#
_symmetry.space_group_name_H-M   'P 1'
#
loop_
_entity.id
_entity.type
_entity.pdbx_description
1 polymer ?
#
loop_
_entity_poly.entity_id
_entity_poly.type
_entity_poly.pdbx_seq_one_letter_code
_entity_poly.pdbx_strand_id
1 'polypeptide(L)'
;MTKKILVTGSTRGIGLGIAEKFHSEGWNVCINGRNQNLVTQITDGLNKKRRESSIGIRADLSNLPEINLMSEVIKTHWSALDCIVFNIGSGHGTKGISSTMEENLSSLKTNFLDVINSFNNLHKLLLQSKPSSVIFIGSIAQDTNVNAPISYAYSKKALNNFARYQAIGLSKAKISVNVVNPGHIFTEEGVWARKKQNSLEEFNEFIAKNIPAQRIGTTSEVAELVFSITNASLGNFLSGVSINLDGGTSINA
;
A
#
# COMPACT_ATOMS: atom_id res chain seq x y z
N MET A 1 -6.96 -24.58 -2.70
CA MET A 1 -7.81 -23.54 -2.09
C MET A 1 -7.50 -22.20 -2.73
N THR A 2 -8.50 -21.35 -2.94
CA THR A 2 -8.31 -20.00 -3.47
C THR A 2 -7.58 -19.12 -2.46
N LYS A 3 -6.52 -18.45 -2.88
CA LYS A 3 -5.75 -17.52 -2.03
C LYS A 3 -6.56 -16.26 -1.71
N LYS A 4 -6.27 -15.65 -0.58
CA LYS A 4 -7.03 -14.53 0.00
C LYS A 4 -6.11 -13.38 0.38
N ILE A 5 -6.50 -12.17 0.00
CA ILE A 5 -5.74 -10.96 0.29
C ILE A 5 -6.61 -9.88 0.94
N LEU A 6 -6.05 -9.17 1.90
CA LEU A 6 -6.55 -7.89 2.38
C LEU A 6 -5.70 -6.76 1.78
N VAL A 7 -6.33 -5.79 1.14
CA VAL A 7 -5.65 -4.55 0.73
C VAL A 7 -6.27 -3.38 1.49
N THR A 8 -5.48 -2.74 2.36
CA THR A 8 -5.96 -1.59 3.13
C THR A 8 -6.02 -0.34 2.25
N GLY A 9 -7.04 0.51 2.43
CA GLY A 9 -7.22 1.70 1.61
C GLY A 9 -7.39 1.39 0.12
N SER A 10 -8.17 0.36 -0.22
CA SER A 10 -8.30 -0.18 -1.58
C SER A 10 -9.51 0.34 -2.35
N THR A 11 -10.12 1.46 -1.92
CA THR A 11 -11.24 2.06 -2.63
C THR A 11 -10.85 2.99 -3.78
N ARG A 12 -9.55 3.26 -3.97
CA ARG A 12 -9.00 4.11 -5.05
C ARG A 12 -7.49 3.95 -5.21
N GLY A 13 -6.96 4.54 -6.27
CA GLY A 13 -5.52 4.71 -6.49
C GLY A 13 -4.73 3.40 -6.48
N ILE A 14 -3.57 3.39 -5.86
CA ILE A 14 -2.67 2.23 -5.80
C ILE A 14 -3.35 1.02 -5.15
N GLY A 15 -4.06 1.23 -4.04
CA GLY A 15 -4.75 0.15 -3.33
C GLY A 15 -5.82 -0.53 -4.17
N LEU A 16 -6.60 0.25 -4.93
CA LEU A 16 -7.59 -0.30 -5.86
C LEU A 16 -6.92 -1.09 -6.99
N GLY A 17 -5.88 -0.54 -7.62
CA GLY A 17 -5.14 -1.24 -8.66
C GLY A 17 -4.57 -2.58 -8.17
N ILE A 18 -4.03 -2.63 -6.94
CA ILE A 18 -3.57 -3.88 -6.33
C ILE A 18 -4.74 -4.87 -6.14
N ALA A 19 -5.86 -4.41 -5.58
CA ALA A 19 -7.02 -5.24 -5.33
C ALA A 19 -7.57 -5.84 -6.65
N GLU A 20 -7.70 -5.04 -7.71
CA GLU A 20 -8.16 -5.48 -9.02
C GLU A 20 -7.20 -6.48 -9.67
N LYS A 21 -5.87 -6.26 -9.58
CA LYS A 21 -4.87 -7.20 -10.08
C LYS A 21 -5.00 -8.56 -9.41
N PHE A 22 -5.00 -8.61 -8.08
CA PHE A 22 -5.13 -9.88 -7.36
C PHE A 22 -6.46 -10.58 -7.66
N HIS A 23 -7.55 -9.83 -7.80
CA HIS A 23 -8.84 -10.38 -8.18
C HIS A 23 -8.81 -11.01 -9.59
N SER A 24 -8.22 -10.33 -10.58
CA SER A 24 -8.08 -10.84 -11.95
C SER A 24 -7.22 -12.11 -12.03
N GLU A 25 -6.28 -12.26 -11.10
CA GLU A 25 -5.43 -13.45 -10.94
C GLU A 25 -6.08 -14.57 -10.11
N GLY A 26 -7.37 -14.46 -9.84
CA GLY A 26 -8.15 -15.51 -9.18
C GLY A 26 -8.13 -15.49 -7.65
N TRP A 27 -7.53 -14.50 -7.00
CA TRP A 27 -7.55 -14.39 -5.54
C TRP A 27 -8.88 -13.85 -5.04
N ASN A 28 -9.29 -14.25 -3.84
CA ASN A 28 -10.36 -13.58 -3.12
C ASN A 28 -9.81 -12.32 -2.43
N VAL A 29 -10.55 -11.20 -2.53
CA VAL A 29 -10.05 -9.89 -2.14
C VAL A 29 -10.93 -9.24 -1.08
N CYS A 30 -10.33 -8.81 0.02
CA CYS A 30 -10.97 -7.94 0.99
C CYS A 30 -10.68 -6.48 0.67
N ILE A 31 -11.74 -5.73 0.34
CA ILE A 31 -11.72 -4.29 0.10
C ILE A 31 -11.91 -3.56 1.42
N ASN A 32 -11.03 -2.61 1.70
CA ASN A 32 -11.13 -1.76 2.88
C ASN A 32 -11.06 -0.28 2.53
N GLY A 33 -11.85 0.51 3.20
CA GLY A 33 -11.87 1.96 3.12
C GLY A 33 -12.80 2.60 4.15
N ARG A 34 -12.77 3.92 4.29
CA ARG A 34 -13.58 4.67 5.26
C ARG A 34 -14.97 5.01 4.74
N ASN A 35 -15.15 5.04 3.44
CA ASN A 35 -16.44 5.35 2.80
C ASN A 35 -17.17 4.05 2.45
N GLN A 36 -18.28 3.79 3.16
CA GLN A 36 -19.09 2.58 2.97
C GLN A 36 -19.59 2.43 1.53
N ASN A 37 -20.06 3.51 0.91
CA ASN A 37 -20.62 3.45 -0.44
C ASN A 37 -19.57 3.01 -1.46
N LEU A 38 -18.34 3.56 -1.38
CA LEU A 38 -17.24 3.15 -2.26
C LEU A 38 -16.82 1.70 -2.00
N VAL A 39 -16.74 1.30 -0.73
CA VAL A 39 -16.42 -0.10 -0.37
C VAL A 39 -17.46 -1.04 -1.00
N THR A 40 -18.75 -0.77 -0.84
CA THR A 40 -19.83 -1.56 -1.41
C THR A 40 -19.75 -1.58 -2.94
N GLN A 41 -19.67 -0.42 -3.58
CA GLN A 41 -19.60 -0.30 -5.04
C GLN A 41 -18.48 -1.14 -5.66
N ILE A 42 -17.27 -1.07 -5.08
CA ILE A 42 -16.10 -1.80 -5.60
C ILE A 42 -16.28 -3.30 -5.35
N THR A 43 -16.71 -3.69 -4.16
CA THR A 43 -16.93 -5.10 -3.82
C THR A 43 -17.99 -5.73 -4.75
N ASP A 44 -19.09 -5.05 -4.99
CA ASP A 44 -20.13 -5.51 -5.91
C ASP A 44 -19.62 -5.61 -7.35
N GLY A 45 -18.83 -4.62 -7.77
CA GLY A 45 -18.18 -4.63 -9.09
C GLY A 45 -17.27 -5.84 -9.28
N LEU A 46 -16.48 -6.20 -8.28
CA LEU A 46 -15.64 -7.40 -8.32
C LEU A 46 -16.47 -8.68 -8.27
N ASN A 47 -17.51 -8.74 -7.43
CA ASN A 47 -18.40 -9.90 -7.32
C ASN A 47 -19.28 -10.14 -8.58
N LYS A 48 -19.55 -9.09 -9.37
CA LYS A 48 -20.17 -9.24 -10.71
C LYS A 48 -19.22 -9.93 -11.69
N LYS A 49 -17.92 -9.70 -11.60
CA LYS A 49 -16.90 -10.35 -12.45
C LYS A 49 -16.67 -11.81 -12.04
N ARG A 50 -16.65 -12.09 -10.74
CA ARG A 50 -16.47 -13.44 -10.18
C ARG A 50 -17.24 -13.53 -8.86
N ARG A 51 -18.29 -14.35 -8.85
CA ARG A 51 -19.22 -14.50 -7.71
C ARG A 51 -18.50 -14.86 -6.41
N GLU A 52 -18.89 -14.22 -5.30
CA GLU A 52 -18.40 -14.49 -3.94
C GLU A 52 -16.87 -14.43 -3.79
N SER A 53 -16.22 -13.65 -4.63
CA SER A 53 -14.74 -13.52 -4.67
C SER A 53 -14.23 -12.34 -3.87
N SER A 54 -15.12 -11.49 -3.36
CA SER A 54 -14.71 -10.29 -2.64
C SER A 54 -15.64 -10.00 -1.47
N ILE A 55 -15.03 -9.49 -0.39
CA ILE A 55 -15.76 -8.92 0.74
C ILE A 55 -15.34 -7.47 0.93
N GLY A 56 -16.27 -6.63 1.33
CA GLY A 56 -16.02 -5.21 1.61
C GLY A 56 -16.19 -4.91 3.08
N ILE A 57 -15.18 -4.28 3.70
CA ILE A 57 -15.23 -3.91 5.11
C ILE A 57 -14.91 -2.43 5.26
N ARG A 58 -15.91 -1.66 5.70
CA ARG A 58 -15.69 -0.28 6.11
C ARG A 58 -14.96 -0.29 7.44
N ALA A 59 -13.75 0.28 7.47
CA ALA A 59 -13.00 0.51 8.71
C ALA A 59 -12.02 1.69 8.55
N ASP A 60 -11.96 2.51 9.58
CA ASP A 60 -10.89 3.50 9.76
C ASP A 60 -9.75 2.86 10.56
N LEU A 61 -8.60 2.72 9.94
CA LEU A 61 -7.45 2.06 10.55
C LEU A 61 -6.67 2.96 11.55
N SER A 62 -7.16 4.15 11.82
CA SER A 62 -6.76 4.94 12.99
C SER A 62 -7.56 4.58 14.25
N ASN A 63 -8.60 3.73 14.11
CA ASN A 63 -9.55 3.35 15.16
C ASN A 63 -9.38 1.86 15.52
N LEU A 64 -8.81 1.56 16.67
CA LEU A 64 -8.54 0.19 17.10
C LEU A 64 -9.79 -0.70 17.20
N PRO A 65 -10.93 -0.28 17.74
CA PRO A 65 -12.18 -1.04 17.69
C PRO A 65 -12.59 -1.47 16.27
N GLU A 66 -12.44 -0.59 15.27
CA GLU A 66 -12.78 -0.90 13.89
C GLU A 66 -11.79 -1.89 13.25
N ILE A 67 -10.50 -1.81 13.60
CA ILE A 67 -9.50 -2.80 13.17
C ILE A 67 -9.83 -4.18 13.74
N ASN A 68 -10.20 -4.25 15.02
CA ASN A 68 -10.55 -5.51 15.67
C ASN A 68 -11.80 -6.12 15.04
N LEU A 69 -12.84 -5.31 14.79
CA LEU A 69 -14.05 -5.77 14.11
C LEU A 69 -13.73 -6.30 12.70
N MET A 70 -12.90 -5.58 11.94
CA MET A 70 -12.45 -6.03 10.63
C MET A 70 -11.72 -7.38 10.70
N SER A 71 -10.85 -7.57 11.68
CA SER A 71 -10.16 -8.84 11.91
C SER A 71 -11.14 -9.99 12.15
N GLU A 72 -12.14 -9.78 13.01
CA GLU A 72 -13.16 -10.80 13.30
C GLU A 72 -14.03 -11.12 12.09
N VAL A 73 -14.43 -10.12 11.31
CA VAL A 73 -15.20 -10.33 10.07
C VAL A 73 -14.39 -11.17 9.07
N ILE A 74 -13.11 -10.86 8.86
CA ILE A 74 -12.25 -11.64 7.96
C ILE A 74 -12.11 -13.08 8.47
N LYS A 75 -11.88 -13.25 9.76
CA LYS A 75 -11.73 -14.56 10.39
C LYS A 75 -12.99 -15.42 10.25
N THR A 76 -14.15 -14.81 10.41
CA THR A 76 -15.45 -15.49 10.25
C THR A 76 -15.69 -15.95 8.81
N HIS A 77 -15.35 -15.08 7.82
CA HIS A 77 -15.58 -15.40 6.40
C HIS A 77 -14.53 -16.34 5.82
N TRP A 78 -13.27 -16.18 6.18
CA TRP A 78 -12.17 -16.85 5.48
C TRP A 78 -11.21 -17.64 6.38
N SER A 79 -11.34 -17.53 7.69
CA SER A 79 -10.47 -18.11 8.70
C SER A 79 -9.03 -17.60 8.67
N ALA A 80 -8.47 -17.31 7.49
CA ALA A 80 -7.08 -16.87 7.30
C ALA A 80 -6.91 -16.01 6.05
N LEU A 81 -5.75 -15.34 5.95
CA LEU A 81 -5.29 -14.61 4.78
C LEU A 81 -3.95 -15.16 4.30
N ASP A 82 -3.71 -15.13 2.99
CA ASP A 82 -2.43 -15.46 2.36
C ASP A 82 -1.54 -14.20 2.17
N CYS A 83 -2.16 -13.03 2.08
CA CYS A 83 -1.45 -11.76 1.94
C CYS A 83 -2.19 -10.61 2.63
N ILE A 84 -1.41 -9.67 3.18
CA ILE A 84 -1.92 -8.35 3.59
C ILE A 84 -1.05 -7.28 2.94
N VAL A 85 -1.69 -6.32 2.25
CA VAL A 85 -1.04 -5.12 1.73
C VAL A 85 -1.45 -3.91 2.57
N PHE A 86 -0.50 -3.33 3.28
CA PHE A 86 -0.68 -2.09 4.02
C PHE A 86 -0.38 -0.90 3.10
N ASN A 87 -1.45 -0.35 2.51
CA ASN A 87 -1.37 0.74 1.53
C ASN A 87 -1.79 2.11 2.10
N ILE A 88 -2.11 2.19 3.39
CA ILE A 88 -2.52 3.44 4.01
C ILE A 88 -1.36 4.43 4.03
N GLY A 89 -1.69 5.69 3.79
CA GLY A 89 -0.75 6.78 3.89
C GLY A 89 -1.29 8.06 3.26
N SER A 90 -0.66 9.16 3.61
CA SER A 90 -0.98 10.48 3.06
C SER A 90 0.29 11.29 2.89
N GLY A 91 0.50 11.80 1.68
CA GLY A 91 1.58 12.74 1.36
C GLY A 91 1.23 14.21 1.65
N HIS A 92 0.17 14.47 2.43
CA HIS A 92 -0.17 15.83 2.84
C HIS A 92 0.81 16.34 3.90
N GLY A 93 1.09 17.63 3.85
CA GLY A 93 1.98 18.34 4.79
C GLY A 93 2.73 19.47 4.10
N THR A 94 3.39 20.31 4.88
CA THR A 94 4.19 21.42 4.39
C THR A 94 5.48 20.90 3.76
N LYS A 95 5.78 21.40 2.57
CA LYS A 95 7.03 21.12 1.87
C LYS A 95 8.13 22.05 2.37
N GLY A 96 9.37 21.58 2.26
CA GLY A 96 10.53 22.34 2.71
C GLY A 96 10.92 22.01 4.16
N ILE A 97 11.75 22.87 4.74
CA ILE A 97 12.39 22.63 6.06
C ILE A 97 11.52 23.05 7.26
N SER A 98 10.44 23.81 7.01
CA SER A 98 9.58 24.33 8.07
C SER A 98 8.29 23.54 8.15
N SER A 99 8.23 22.58 9.06
CA SER A 99 7.00 21.88 9.43
C SER A 99 6.70 22.09 10.91
N THR A 100 5.43 22.24 11.27
CA THR A 100 5.02 22.36 12.68
C THR A 100 5.12 21.01 13.39
N MET A 101 5.17 21.03 14.73
CA MET A 101 5.12 19.79 15.50
C MET A 101 3.83 19.02 15.25
N GLU A 102 2.70 19.72 15.09
CA GLU A 102 1.40 19.11 14.80
C GLU A 102 1.39 18.39 13.44
N GLU A 103 1.92 19.01 12.39
CA GLU A 103 2.07 18.37 11.07
C GLU A 103 2.97 17.13 11.14
N ASN A 104 4.07 17.22 11.90
CA ASN A 104 4.99 16.11 12.09
C ASN A 104 4.31 14.94 12.81
N LEU A 105 3.59 15.20 13.90
CA LEU A 105 2.86 14.18 14.65
C LEU A 105 1.72 13.59 13.82
N SER A 106 0.96 14.40 13.09
CA SER A 106 -0.12 13.95 12.20
C SER A 106 0.41 13.02 11.09
N SER A 107 1.50 13.41 10.44
CA SER A 107 2.13 12.62 9.40
C SER A 107 2.68 11.30 9.95
N LEU A 108 3.39 11.35 11.08
CA LEU A 108 3.92 10.15 11.74
C LEU A 108 2.80 9.21 12.19
N LYS A 109 1.71 9.78 12.74
CA LYS A 109 0.54 8.99 13.11
C LYS A 109 -0.02 8.24 11.91
N THR A 110 -0.38 8.95 10.84
CA THR A 110 -1.08 8.37 9.68
C THR A 110 -0.20 7.40 8.88
N ASN A 111 1.09 7.76 8.65
CA ASN A 111 1.96 7.01 7.74
C ASN A 111 2.77 5.91 8.43
N PHE A 112 2.81 5.90 9.76
CA PHE A 112 3.59 4.94 10.53
C PHE A 112 2.77 4.31 11.66
N LEU A 113 2.33 5.08 12.68
CA LEU A 113 1.72 4.51 13.89
C LEU A 113 0.41 3.77 13.61
N ASP A 114 -0.48 4.33 12.79
CA ASP A 114 -1.74 3.66 12.42
C ASP A 114 -1.47 2.39 11.58
N VAL A 115 -0.40 2.40 10.76
CA VAL A 115 0.00 1.23 9.97
C VAL A 115 0.51 0.12 10.87
N ILE A 116 1.42 0.41 11.82
CA ILE A 116 1.94 -0.63 12.73
C ILE A 116 0.87 -1.14 13.70
N ASN A 117 -0.04 -0.27 14.14
CA ASN A 117 -1.17 -0.69 14.96
C ASN A 117 -2.08 -1.65 14.18
N SER A 118 -2.38 -1.34 12.92
CA SER A 118 -3.12 -2.24 12.03
C SER A 118 -2.39 -3.56 11.82
N PHE A 119 -1.08 -3.52 11.55
CA PHE A 119 -0.26 -4.71 11.42
C PHE A 119 -0.31 -5.60 12.67
N ASN A 120 -0.13 -5.03 13.85
CA ASN A 120 -0.12 -5.77 15.12
C ASN A 120 -1.43 -6.54 15.37
N ASN A 121 -2.55 -6.05 14.86
CA ASN A 121 -3.86 -6.69 15.02
C ASN A 121 -4.20 -7.66 13.88
N LEU A 122 -3.73 -7.41 12.66
CA LEU A 122 -4.14 -8.16 11.48
C LEU A 122 -3.17 -9.25 11.07
N HIS A 123 -1.86 -9.15 11.38
CA HIS A 123 -0.87 -10.15 10.96
C HIS A 123 -1.16 -11.58 11.45
N LYS A 124 -1.90 -11.70 12.56
CA LYS A 124 -2.31 -13.00 13.12
C LYS A 124 -3.18 -13.81 12.15
N LEU A 125 -3.89 -13.14 11.23
CA LEU A 125 -4.68 -13.77 10.18
C LEU A 125 -3.81 -14.54 9.15
N LEU A 126 -2.50 -14.22 9.09
CA LEU A 126 -1.54 -14.91 8.21
C LEU A 126 -0.97 -16.19 8.82
N LEU A 127 -1.06 -16.37 10.14
CA LEU A 127 -0.43 -17.49 10.84
C LEU A 127 -1.04 -18.85 10.48
N GLN A 128 -2.27 -18.87 9.98
CA GLN A 128 -2.99 -20.07 9.58
C GLN A 128 -2.78 -20.46 8.10
N SER A 129 -2.30 -19.51 7.28
CA SER A 129 -2.03 -19.71 5.85
C SER A 129 -0.52 -19.59 5.62
N LYS A 130 0.13 -20.70 5.27
CA LYS A 130 1.60 -20.74 5.09
C LYS A 130 1.95 -21.43 3.77
N PRO A 131 2.80 -20.85 2.96
CA PRO A 131 3.48 -19.56 3.11
C PRO A 131 2.55 -18.35 2.88
N SER A 132 2.81 -17.25 3.57
CA SER A 132 2.04 -16.00 3.44
C SER A 132 2.94 -14.75 3.37
N SER A 133 2.37 -13.60 3.03
CA SER A 133 3.14 -12.39 2.74
C SER A 133 2.54 -11.13 3.34
N VAL A 134 3.40 -10.22 3.75
CA VAL A 134 3.07 -8.83 4.09
C VAL A 134 3.79 -7.90 3.14
N ILE A 135 3.06 -6.96 2.55
CA ILE A 135 3.62 -5.89 1.74
C ILE A 135 3.24 -4.54 2.36
N PHE A 136 4.24 -3.71 2.60
CA PHE A 136 4.01 -2.31 2.96
C PHE A 136 4.22 -1.42 1.72
N ILE A 137 3.32 -0.49 1.49
CA ILE A 137 3.52 0.54 0.46
C ILE A 137 4.25 1.72 1.12
N GLY A 138 5.53 1.80 0.79
CA GLY A 138 6.46 2.85 1.19
C GLY A 138 6.38 4.07 0.28
N SER A 139 7.52 4.68 0.02
CA SER A 139 7.72 5.76 -0.97
C SER A 139 9.21 5.97 -1.20
N ILE A 140 9.62 6.33 -2.40
CA ILE A 140 11.00 6.77 -2.66
C ILE A 140 11.39 8.04 -1.87
N ALA A 141 10.43 8.83 -1.43
CA ALA A 141 10.65 10.03 -0.61
C ALA A 141 11.43 9.73 0.69
N GLN A 142 11.44 8.49 1.15
CA GLN A 142 12.17 8.05 2.34
C GLN A 142 13.71 8.19 2.22
N ASP A 143 14.24 8.12 1.01
CA ASP A 143 15.69 8.15 0.74
C ASP A 143 16.06 9.16 -0.36
N THR A 144 15.06 9.81 -0.99
CA THR A 144 15.24 10.69 -2.14
C THR A 144 14.49 11.99 -1.95
N ASN A 145 15.15 13.11 -2.21
CA ASN A 145 14.48 14.42 -2.15
C ASN A 145 13.61 14.65 -3.40
N VAL A 146 12.37 14.19 -3.34
CA VAL A 146 11.37 14.38 -4.41
C VAL A 146 10.41 15.54 -4.13
N ASN A 147 10.84 16.53 -3.35
CA ASN A 147 10.01 17.65 -2.93
C ASN A 147 8.70 17.22 -2.24
N ALA A 148 8.77 16.15 -1.46
CA ALA A 148 7.72 15.70 -0.56
C ALA A 148 7.84 16.39 0.80
N PRO A 149 6.76 16.44 1.62
CA PRO A 149 6.87 16.87 3.00
C PRO A 149 7.90 16.03 3.76
N ILE A 150 8.78 16.67 4.51
CA ILE A 150 9.84 15.97 5.25
C ILE A 150 9.26 15.01 6.30
N SER A 151 8.14 15.41 6.93
CA SER A 151 7.40 14.57 7.88
C SER A 151 6.88 13.27 7.26
N TYR A 152 6.46 13.32 5.99
CA TYR A 152 6.09 12.14 5.22
C TYR A 152 7.31 11.27 4.91
N ALA A 153 8.42 11.88 4.49
CA ALA A 153 9.64 11.16 4.13
C ALA A 153 10.16 10.30 5.30
N TYR A 154 10.38 10.89 6.48
CA TYR A 154 10.86 10.11 7.62
C TYR A 154 9.82 9.16 8.21
N SER A 155 8.52 9.44 8.07
CA SER A 155 7.48 8.48 8.45
C SER A 155 7.55 7.21 7.59
N LYS A 156 7.76 7.35 6.27
CA LYS A 156 7.96 6.22 5.36
C LYS A 156 9.30 5.51 5.60
N LYS A 157 10.35 6.24 6.00
CA LYS A 157 11.61 5.63 6.44
C LYS A 157 11.46 4.79 7.69
N ALA A 158 10.71 5.28 8.67
CA ALA A 158 10.39 4.53 9.88
C ALA A 158 9.61 3.25 9.55
N LEU A 159 8.63 3.32 8.65
CA LEU A 159 7.86 2.16 8.18
C LEU A 159 8.75 1.12 7.51
N ASN A 160 9.72 1.56 6.69
CA ASN A 160 10.66 0.66 6.04
C ASN A 160 11.52 -0.09 7.07
N ASN A 161 12.06 0.62 8.05
CA ASN A 161 12.81 -0.01 9.14
C ASN A 161 11.95 -1.01 9.93
N PHE A 162 10.72 -0.63 10.27
CA PHE A 162 9.77 -1.54 10.94
C PHE A 162 9.57 -2.83 10.13
N ALA A 163 9.32 -2.72 8.82
CA ALA A 163 9.13 -3.88 7.94
C ALA A 163 10.33 -4.84 7.96
N ARG A 164 11.57 -4.31 7.97
CA ARG A 164 12.80 -5.13 8.06
C ARG A 164 12.87 -5.92 9.37
N TYR A 165 12.53 -5.31 10.51
CA TYR A 165 12.48 -6.03 11.78
C TYR A 165 11.39 -7.10 11.79
N GLN A 166 10.23 -6.82 11.19
CA GLN A 166 9.15 -7.81 11.09
C GLN A 166 9.54 -8.98 10.17
N ALA A 167 10.31 -8.74 9.12
CA ALA A 167 10.82 -9.80 8.24
C ALA A 167 11.67 -10.82 9.03
N ILE A 168 12.51 -10.35 9.94
CA ILE A 168 13.29 -11.22 10.84
C ILE A 168 12.37 -11.98 11.79
N GLY A 169 11.45 -11.26 12.46
CA GLY A 169 10.57 -11.83 13.48
C GLY A 169 9.60 -12.90 12.94
N LEU A 170 9.13 -12.73 11.70
CA LEU A 170 8.12 -13.58 11.07
C LEU A 170 8.70 -14.69 10.17
N SER A 171 10.01 -14.71 9.93
CA SER A 171 10.67 -15.66 9.02
C SER A 171 10.40 -17.13 9.41
N LYS A 172 10.51 -17.46 10.72
CA LYS A 172 10.22 -18.80 11.24
C LYS A 172 8.76 -19.22 11.05
N ALA A 173 7.85 -18.25 11.02
CA ALA A 173 6.43 -18.48 10.72
C ALA A 173 6.14 -18.64 9.23
N LYS A 174 7.17 -18.60 8.35
CA LYS A 174 7.04 -18.63 6.90
C LYS A 174 6.18 -17.48 6.35
N ILE A 175 6.31 -16.31 6.94
CA ILE A 175 5.68 -15.07 6.49
C ILE A 175 6.78 -14.17 5.97
N SER A 176 6.73 -13.81 4.68
CA SER A 176 7.63 -12.81 4.10
C SER A 176 7.10 -11.40 4.36
N VAL A 177 8.01 -10.45 4.57
CA VAL A 177 7.65 -9.04 4.77
C VAL A 177 8.53 -8.18 3.87
N ASN A 178 7.92 -7.43 2.95
CA ASN A 178 8.64 -6.60 1.99
C ASN A 178 8.02 -5.22 1.88
N VAL A 179 8.78 -4.27 1.32
CA VAL A 179 8.33 -2.91 1.06
C VAL A 179 8.42 -2.63 -0.43
N VAL A 180 7.37 -2.08 -1.02
CA VAL A 180 7.39 -1.47 -2.35
C VAL A 180 7.34 0.04 -2.17
N ASN A 181 8.29 0.75 -2.78
CA ASN A 181 8.40 2.20 -2.74
C ASN A 181 8.05 2.78 -4.12
N PRO A 182 6.79 3.18 -4.34
CA PRO A 182 6.44 3.87 -5.57
C PRO A 182 7.12 5.23 -5.64
N GLY A 183 7.49 5.62 -6.86
CA GLY A 183 7.86 6.98 -7.21
C GLY A 183 6.65 7.82 -7.55
N HIS A 184 6.72 8.51 -8.68
CA HIS A 184 5.65 9.35 -9.20
C HIS A 184 4.61 8.48 -9.91
N ILE A 185 3.48 8.18 -9.25
CA ILE A 185 2.41 7.33 -9.79
C ILE A 185 1.18 8.16 -10.11
N PHE A 186 0.64 8.01 -11.32
CA PHE A 186 -0.60 8.65 -11.72
C PHE A 186 -1.79 7.97 -11.07
N THR A 187 -2.66 8.78 -10.45
CA THR A 187 -3.98 8.37 -9.98
C THR A 187 -4.97 9.48 -10.31
N GLU A 188 -6.21 9.15 -10.68
CA GLU A 188 -7.20 10.12 -11.17
C GLU A 188 -7.49 11.26 -10.19
N GLU A 189 -7.50 10.97 -8.89
CA GLU A 189 -7.72 11.96 -7.81
C GLU A 189 -6.43 12.47 -7.18
N GLY A 190 -5.28 12.09 -7.72
CA GLY A 190 -3.97 12.34 -7.14
C GLY A 190 -3.37 13.70 -7.48
N VAL A 191 -2.20 13.93 -6.92
CA VAL A 191 -1.43 15.17 -7.15
C VAL A 191 -1.08 15.34 -8.63
N TRP A 192 -0.77 14.24 -9.33
CA TRP A 192 -0.34 14.28 -10.73
C TRP A 192 -1.48 14.57 -11.70
N ALA A 193 -2.68 14.08 -11.44
CA ALA A 193 -3.87 14.44 -12.23
C ALA A 193 -4.17 15.94 -12.11
N ARG A 194 -4.13 16.49 -10.89
CA ARG A 194 -4.31 17.93 -10.64
C ARG A 194 -3.24 18.79 -11.31
N LYS A 195 -1.95 18.39 -11.21
CA LYS A 195 -0.87 19.10 -11.91
C LYS A 195 -1.06 19.12 -13.41
N LYS A 196 -1.41 17.97 -14.00
CA LYS A 196 -1.67 17.88 -15.43
C LYS A 196 -2.86 18.73 -15.88
N GLN A 197 -3.91 18.83 -15.06
CA GLN A 197 -5.07 19.70 -15.34
C GLN A 197 -4.73 21.18 -15.23
N ASN A 198 -3.88 21.57 -14.27
CA ASN A 198 -3.52 22.96 -14.06
C ASN A 198 -2.57 23.48 -15.14
N SER A 199 -1.56 22.70 -15.54
CA SER A 199 -0.63 23.05 -16.61
C SER A 199 -0.01 21.79 -17.19
N LEU A 200 -0.35 21.48 -18.44
CA LEU A 200 0.24 20.37 -19.17
C LEU A 200 1.73 20.60 -19.45
N GLU A 201 2.12 21.85 -19.69
CA GLU A 201 3.51 22.25 -19.95
C GLU A 201 4.38 21.99 -18.72
N GLU A 202 4.02 22.55 -17.56
CA GLU A 202 4.75 22.31 -16.30
C GLU A 202 4.78 20.83 -15.91
N PHE A 203 3.71 20.10 -16.20
CA PHE A 203 3.66 18.65 -15.97
C PHE A 203 4.69 17.91 -16.83
N ASN A 204 4.79 18.26 -18.14
CA ASN A 204 5.74 17.63 -19.05
C ASN A 204 7.19 18.03 -18.73
N GLU A 205 7.44 19.29 -18.40
CA GLU A 205 8.74 19.77 -17.96
C GLU A 205 9.20 19.05 -16.68
N PHE A 206 8.28 18.88 -15.71
CA PHE A 206 8.59 18.14 -14.50
C PHE A 206 9.04 16.70 -14.83
N ILE A 207 8.31 16.00 -15.71
CA ILE A 207 8.65 14.65 -16.13
C ILE A 207 10.03 14.60 -16.77
N ALA A 208 10.26 15.48 -17.76
CA ALA A 208 11.52 15.52 -18.50
C ALA A 208 12.74 15.78 -17.59
N LYS A 209 12.55 16.63 -16.57
CA LYS A 209 13.62 17.01 -15.65
C LYS A 209 13.88 15.98 -14.55
N ASN A 210 12.85 15.33 -14.03
CA ASN A 210 12.94 14.60 -12.75
C ASN A 210 12.79 13.08 -12.87
N ILE A 211 12.31 12.56 -14.00
CA ILE A 211 12.04 11.13 -14.16
C ILE A 211 12.83 10.58 -15.34
N PRO A 212 13.92 9.83 -15.12
CA PRO A 212 14.73 9.26 -16.20
C PRO A 212 13.93 8.44 -17.23
N ALA A 213 12.92 7.71 -16.78
CA ALA A 213 12.02 6.96 -17.68
C ALA A 213 11.09 7.84 -18.54
N GLN A 214 11.16 9.17 -18.40
CA GLN A 214 10.41 10.17 -19.20
C GLN A 214 8.88 10.00 -19.16
N ARG A 215 8.35 9.39 -18.09
CA ARG A 215 6.91 9.23 -17.86
C ARG A 215 6.58 9.06 -16.38
N ILE A 216 5.35 9.32 -16.05
CA ILE A 216 4.77 8.95 -14.75
C ILE A 216 4.44 7.46 -14.75
N GLY A 217 4.63 6.77 -13.63
CA GLY A 217 4.22 5.39 -13.44
C GLY A 217 2.72 5.24 -13.25
N THR A 218 2.21 4.02 -13.33
CA THR A 218 0.79 3.68 -13.21
C THR A 218 0.51 2.84 -11.97
N THR A 219 -0.74 2.84 -11.52
CA THR A 219 -1.19 1.95 -10.44
C THR A 219 -1.08 0.48 -10.82
N SER A 220 -1.24 0.16 -12.11
CA SER A 220 -1.09 -1.19 -12.65
C SER A 220 0.35 -1.71 -12.50
N GLU A 221 1.36 -0.86 -12.73
CA GLU A 221 2.78 -1.25 -12.55
C GLU A 221 3.11 -1.55 -11.09
N VAL A 222 2.55 -0.76 -10.16
CA VAL A 222 2.70 -1.05 -8.72
C VAL A 222 2.01 -2.37 -8.38
N ALA A 223 0.81 -2.59 -8.89
CA ALA A 223 0.03 -3.80 -8.64
C ALA A 223 0.73 -5.05 -9.19
N GLU A 224 1.32 -4.95 -10.39
CA GLU A 224 2.09 -6.03 -11.02
C GLU A 224 3.31 -6.41 -10.18
N LEU A 225 4.08 -5.42 -9.71
CA LEU A 225 5.23 -5.66 -8.84
C LEU A 225 4.80 -6.34 -7.53
N VAL A 226 3.76 -5.81 -6.87
CA VAL A 226 3.23 -6.39 -5.61
C VAL A 226 2.77 -7.84 -5.83
N PHE A 227 2.05 -8.11 -6.93
CA PHE A 227 1.62 -9.47 -7.28
C PHE A 227 2.82 -10.39 -7.53
N SER A 228 3.80 -9.94 -8.31
CA SER A 228 4.98 -10.74 -8.67
C SER A 228 5.77 -11.17 -7.44
N ILE A 229 6.05 -10.26 -6.50
CA ILE A 229 6.82 -10.58 -5.29
C ILE A 229 6.02 -11.38 -4.26
N THR A 230 4.68 -11.34 -4.32
CA THR A 230 3.78 -12.11 -3.45
C THR A 230 3.55 -13.53 -3.97
N ASN A 231 3.39 -13.68 -5.28
CA ASN A 231 3.00 -14.95 -5.91
C ASN A 231 4.19 -15.75 -6.46
N ALA A 232 5.40 -15.18 -6.41
CA ALA A 232 6.57 -15.84 -6.96
C ALA A 232 6.85 -17.19 -6.28
N SER A 233 7.39 -18.12 -7.06
CA SER A 233 7.94 -19.40 -6.57
C SER A 233 9.13 -19.23 -5.63
N LEU A 234 9.54 -17.99 -5.37
CA LEU A 234 10.57 -17.60 -4.42
C LEU A 234 10.22 -18.00 -2.97
N GLY A 235 8.98 -18.41 -2.72
CA GLY A 235 8.52 -18.76 -1.37
C GLY A 235 8.69 -17.58 -0.42
N ASN A 236 9.15 -17.86 0.80
CA ASN A 236 9.43 -16.81 1.78
C ASN A 236 10.92 -16.39 1.80
N PHE A 237 11.70 -16.77 0.78
CA PHE A 237 13.12 -16.42 0.74
C PHE A 237 13.34 -14.95 0.38
N LEU A 238 12.43 -14.35 -0.41
CA LEU A 238 12.41 -12.91 -0.64
C LEU A 238 11.69 -12.22 0.55
N SER A 239 12.46 -11.80 1.55
CA SER A 239 11.93 -11.14 2.75
C SER A 239 12.91 -10.07 3.26
N GLY A 240 12.39 -8.96 3.77
CA GLY A 240 13.18 -7.83 4.29
C GLY A 240 13.70 -6.88 3.21
N VAL A 241 13.24 -7.03 1.95
CA VAL A 241 13.66 -6.16 0.86
C VAL A 241 12.77 -4.92 0.75
N SER A 242 13.39 -3.85 0.25
CA SER A 242 12.75 -2.58 -0.06
C SER A 242 13.00 -2.27 -1.54
N ILE A 243 11.95 -2.29 -2.36
CA ILE A 243 12.04 -2.22 -3.82
C ILE A 243 11.47 -0.89 -4.30
N ASN A 244 12.30 -0.10 -4.98
CA ASN A 244 11.88 1.14 -5.62
C ASN A 244 11.25 0.83 -6.99
N LEU A 245 10.09 1.45 -7.27
CA LEU A 245 9.41 1.43 -8.57
C LEU A 245 9.15 2.87 -8.99
N ASP A 246 10.12 3.50 -9.64
CA ASP A 246 10.19 4.96 -9.75
C ASP A 246 10.76 5.51 -11.07
N GLY A 247 10.96 4.66 -12.06
CA GLY A 247 11.50 5.06 -13.36
C GLY A 247 12.92 5.64 -13.30
N GLY A 248 13.72 5.27 -12.28
CA GLY A 248 15.08 5.74 -12.07
C GLY A 248 15.19 7.04 -11.28
N THR A 249 14.08 7.58 -10.75
CA THR A 249 14.09 8.86 -10.02
C THR A 249 15.05 8.83 -8.83
N SER A 250 15.08 7.76 -8.04
CA SER A 250 15.88 7.68 -6.81
C SER A 250 17.39 7.52 -7.05
N ILE A 251 17.81 7.15 -8.24
CA ILE A 251 19.25 7.01 -8.57
C ILE A 251 19.81 8.23 -9.32
N ASN A 252 18.95 9.16 -9.70
CA ASN A 252 19.30 10.39 -10.42
C ASN A 252 19.17 11.65 -9.55
N ALA A 253 18.88 11.49 -8.27
CA ALA A 253 18.64 12.57 -7.31
C ALA A 253 19.86 12.83 -6.42
#